data_f5b7ca85c312f6b2345f99ca8c875a96
#
_entry.id   f5b7ca85c312f6b2345f99ca8c875a96
#
_cell.length_a   1.000
_cell.length_b   1.000
_cell.length_c   1.000
_cell.angle_alpha   90.00
_cell.angle_beta   90.00
_cell.angle_gamma   90.00
#
_symmetry.space_group_name_H-M   'P 1'
#
loop_
_entity.id
_entity.type
_entity.pdbx_description
1 polymer ?
#
loop_
_entity_poly.entity_id
_entity_poly.type
_entity_poly.pdbx_seq_one_letter_code
_entity_poly.pdbx_strand_id
1 'polypeptide(L)'
;MRRHAIRIALVVISFAAAAAIAIGDVVHRAAARRLREAILAELQPVVLKNCTLKRFGSANDGGYLMCENLIEPLDAGYSYGVGSNDDWGCELSRRYHVPVHQYDCFDPARPTCNGGTFVFHNECVGDRTGYRESRFFDTLENQVRKNGDTGRRLIIKIDIEGAEWDSLLAAPDELLASIPQITMEMHGFDDPKIVEVLRKLKRNFYPVNLHFNNWSCTPKAAPLPAWAYQVHWVNKRIGVPDVAAPFPAPMSPLNAPDSPTWPNCQLHTPRS
;
A
#
# COMPACT_ATOMS: atom_id res chain seq x y z
N MET A 1 -60.20 21.95 15.21
CA MET A 1 -59.75 21.38 13.92
C MET A 1 -58.35 21.84 13.47
N ARG A 2 -57.97 23.13 13.46
CA ARG A 2 -56.63 23.60 13.04
C ARG A 2 -55.43 23.01 13.81
N ARG A 3 -55.52 22.83 15.15
CA ARG A 3 -54.42 22.26 15.95
C ARG A 3 -54.16 20.77 15.71
N HIS A 4 -55.14 19.99 15.30
CA HIS A 4 -54.95 18.57 14.94
C HIS A 4 -54.31 18.42 13.57
N ALA A 5 -54.69 19.25 12.58
CA ALA A 5 -54.08 19.23 11.26
C ALA A 5 -52.59 19.61 11.29
N ILE A 6 -52.18 20.59 12.12
CA ILE A 6 -50.77 21.00 12.29
C ILE A 6 -49.94 19.87 12.94
N ARG A 7 -50.47 19.15 13.92
CA ARG A 7 -49.78 18.02 14.57
C ARG A 7 -49.58 16.84 13.60
N ILE A 8 -50.58 16.54 12.76
CA ILE A 8 -50.51 15.48 11.77
C ILE A 8 -49.47 15.86 10.71
N ALA A 9 -49.44 17.11 10.23
CA ALA A 9 -48.47 17.58 9.23
C ALA A 9 -47.05 17.52 9.78
N LEU A 10 -46.80 17.91 11.02
CA LEU A 10 -45.47 17.82 11.67
C LEU A 10 -45.00 16.37 11.84
N VAL A 11 -45.89 15.45 12.20
CA VAL A 11 -45.55 14.03 12.31
C VAL A 11 -45.22 13.42 10.96
N VAL A 12 -45.98 13.73 9.92
CA VAL A 12 -45.71 13.24 8.55
C VAL A 12 -44.35 13.76 8.01
N ILE A 13 -44.07 15.04 8.26
CA ILE A 13 -42.78 15.64 7.86
C ILE A 13 -41.61 14.99 8.62
N SER A 14 -41.76 14.70 9.90
CA SER A 14 -40.76 14.02 10.71
C SER A 14 -40.49 12.58 10.21
N PHE A 15 -41.54 11.83 9.85
CA PHE A 15 -41.39 10.50 9.30
C PHE A 15 -40.72 10.51 7.91
N ALA A 16 -41.08 11.45 7.04
CA ALA A 16 -40.48 11.59 5.72
C ALA A 16 -38.99 11.96 5.82
N ALA A 17 -38.61 12.85 6.74
CA ALA A 17 -37.23 13.22 6.99
C ALA A 17 -36.42 12.03 7.55
N ALA A 18 -36.97 11.30 8.53
CA ALA A 18 -36.34 10.11 9.09
C ALA A 18 -36.13 9.00 8.01
N ALA A 19 -37.12 8.79 7.14
CA ALA A 19 -37.03 7.85 6.05
C ALA A 19 -35.97 8.27 5.02
N ALA A 20 -35.87 9.56 4.68
CA ALA A 20 -34.85 10.08 3.76
C ALA A 20 -33.45 9.91 4.32
N ILE A 21 -33.24 10.17 5.63
CA ILE A 21 -31.96 9.94 6.31
C ILE A 21 -31.60 8.45 6.29
N ALA A 22 -32.55 7.56 6.63
CA ALA A 22 -32.30 6.13 6.62
C ALA A 22 -31.95 5.59 5.22
N ILE A 23 -32.61 6.08 4.17
CA ILE A 23 -32.29 5.73 2.78
C ILE A 23 -30.90 6.26 2.43
N GLY A 24 -30.58 7.49 2.78
CA GLY A 24 -29.25 8.09 2.58
C GLY A 24 -28.14 7.25 3.22
N ASP A 25 -28.33 6.82 4.46
CA ASP A 25 -27.38 5.97 5.18
C ASP A 25 -27.20 4.59 4.50
N VAL A 26 -28.27 3.98 4.04
CA VAL A 26 -28.20 2.69 3.33
C VAL A 26 -27.45 2.83 2.02
N VAL A 27 -27.72 3.87 1.23
CA VAL A 27 -27.04 4.15 -0.03
C VAL A 27 -25.55 4.43 0.21
N HIS A 28 -25.21 5.23 1.23
CA HIS A 28 -23.82 5.53 1.58
C HIS A 28 -23.04 4.28 1.99
N ARG A 29 -23.63 3.44 2.85
CA ARG A 29 -23.02 2.17 3.26
C ARG A 29 -22.82 1.22 2.09
N ALA A 30 -23.78 1.15 1.17
CA ALA A 30 -23.66 0.33 -0.03
C ALA A 30 -22.54 0.84 -0.96
N ALA A 31 -22.40 2.14 -1.13
CA ALA A 31 -21.33 2.76 -1.93
C ALA A 31 -19.95 2.49 -1.32
N ALA A 32 -19.80 2.69 0.00
CA ALA A 32 -18.57 2.42 0.73
C ALA A 32 -18.18 0.92 0.65
N ARG A 33 -19.15 0.03 0.75
CA ARG A 33 -18.89 -1.42 0.58
C ARG A 33 -18.43 -1.75 -0.83
N ARG A 34 -19.07 -1.21 -1.88
CA ARG A 34 -18.65 -1.42 -3.28
C ARG A 34 -17.22 -0.93 -3.53
N LEU A 35 -16.84 0.20 -2.93
CA LEU A 35 -15.47 0.70 -3.01
C LEU A 35 -14.48 -0.31 -2.43
N ARG A 36 -14.74 -0.85 -1.24
CA ARG A 36 -13.87 -1.84 -0.60
C ARG A 36 -13.84 -3.17 -1.36
N GLU A 37 -14.95 -3.60 -1.94
CA GLU A 37 -15.00 -4.76 -2.84
C GLU A 37 -14.14 -4.52 -4.09
N ALA A 38 -14.15 -3.30 -4.65
CA ALA A 38 -13.30 -2.93 -5.77
C ALA A 38 -11.82 -2.92 -5.39
N ILE A 39 -11.46 -2.35 -4.22
CA ILE A 39 -10.08 -2.39 -3.70
C ILE A 39 -9.61 -3.84 -3.57
N LEU A 40 -10.38 -4.70 -2.91
CA LEU A 40 -10.04 -6.11 -2.74
C LEU A 40 -9.87 -6.84 -4.09
N ALA A 41 -10.72 -6.54 -5.07
CA ALA A 41 -10.63 -7.12 -6.41
C ALA A 41 -9.35 -6.70 -7.16
N GLU A 42 -8.92 -5.44 -6.99
CA GLU A 42 -7.69 -4.96 -7.62
C GLU A 42 -6.42 -5.52 -6.94
N LEU A 43 -6.49 -5.88 -5.66
CA LEU A 43 -5.38 -6.43 -4.87
C LEU A 43 -5.14 -7.94 -5.09
N GLN A 44 -6.01 -8.64 -5.85
CA GLN A 44 -5.91 -10.09 -5.99
C GLN A 44 -4.57 -10.52 -6.58
N PRO A 45 -3.76 -11.33 -5.85
CA PRO A 45 -2.43 -11.71 -6.31
C PRO A 45 -2.48 -12.74 -7.44
N VAL A 46 -1.45 -12.74 -8.27
CA VAL A 46 -1.20 -13.76 -9.30
C VAL A 46 0.06 -14.56 -8.94
N VAL A 47 0.07 -15.84 -9.29
CA VAL A 47 1.27 -16.67 -9.21
C VAL A 47 2.15 -16.38 -10.41
N LEU A 48 3.45 -16.14 -10.16
CA LEU A 48 4.45 -16.05 -11.22
C LEU A 48 5.29 -17.34 -11.26
N LYS A 49 5.46 -17.93 -12.44
CA LYS A 49 6.29 -19.14 -12.65
C LYS A 49 7.75 -18.94 -12.28
N ASN A 50 8.23 -17.70 -12.43
CA ASN A 50 9.63 -17.36 -12.28
C ASN A 50 9.90 -16.50 -11.03
N CYS A 51 9.03 -16.52 -10.02
CA CYS A 51 9.24 -15.80 -8.76
C CYS A 51 9.53 -16.78 -7.62
N THR A 52 10.65 -16.59 -6.96
CA THR A 52 10.98 -17.24 -5.70
C THR A 52 10.77 -16.20 -4.59
N LEU A 53 9.66 -16.30 -3.87
CA LEU A 53 9.37 -15.39 -2.76
C LEU A 53 10.33 -15.62 -1.60
N LYS A 54 10.86 -14.53 -1.06
CA LYS A 54 11.67 -14.50 0.15
C LYS A 54 11.32 -13.26 0.97
N ARG A 55 11.39 -13.39 2.30
CA ARG A 55 11.26 -12.26 3.22
C ARG A 55 12.57 -11.49 3.29
N PHE A 56 12.47 -10.18 3.20
CA PHE A 56 13.54 -9.20 3.40
C PHE A 56 13.18 -8.33 4.59
N GLY A 57 14.15 -8.06 5.46
CA GLY A 57 13.95 -7.24 6.65
C GLY A 57 13.55 -8.05 7.87
N SER A 58 12.78 -7.44 8.74
CA SER A 58 12.38 -8.01 10.04
C SER A 58 11.57 -9.30 9.90
N ALA A 59 11.58 -10.11 10.96
CA ALA A 59 10.76 -11.32 11.01
C ALA A 59 9.25 -11.02 11.10
N ASN A 60 8.90 -9.84 11.62
CA ASN A 60 7.54 -9.35 11.81
C ASN A 60 7.37 -8.02 11.06
N ASP A 61 6.86 -6.98 11.71
CA ASP A 61 6.73 -5.64 11.15
C ASP A 61 8.05 -5.11 10.57
N GLY A 62 8.00 -4.40 9.44
CA GLY A 62 9.17 -3.98 8.67
C GLY A 62 9.80 -5.07 7.81
N GLY A 63 9.19 -6.26 7.72
CA GLY A 63 9.59 -7.32 6.83
C GLY A 63 8.63 -7.53 5.66
N TYR A 64 9.17 -7.66 4.44
CA TYR A 64 8.39 -7.72 3.20
C TYR A 64 8.78 -8.91 2.34
N LEU A 65 7.80 -9.57 1.71
CA LEU A 65 8.08 -10.61 0.73
C LEU A 65 8.40 -9.99 -0.64
N MET A 66 9.46 -10.49 -1.28
CA MET A 66 9.89 -10.07 -2.62
C MET A 66 10.30 -11.27 -3.46
N CYS A 67 10.30 -11.13 -4.78
CA CYS A 67 10.85 -12.14 -5.68
C CYS A 67 12.38 -12.01 -5.72
N GLU A 68 13.08 -12.76 -4.88
CA GLU A 68 14.54 -12.70 -4.70
C GLU A 68 15.32 -12.86 -6.01
N ASN A 69 14.92 -13.83 -6.81
CA ASN A 69 15.60 -14.17 -8.07
C ASN A 69 15.32 -13.19 -9.21
N LEU A 70 14.49 -12.16 -9.01
CA LEU A 70 14.19 -11.12 -9.98
C LEU A 70 14.74 -9.74 -9.57
N ILE A 71 15.61 -9.70 -8.58
CA ILE A 71 16.19 -8.45 -8.06
C ILE A 71 17.35 -7.98 -8.94
N GLU A 72 18.29 -8.86 -9.26
CA GLU A 72 19.49 -8.52 -10.01
C GLU A 72 19.27 -8.36 -11.52
N PRO A 73 20.02 -7.45 -12.17
CA PRO A 73 20.91 -6.48 -11.55
C PRO A 73 20.15 -5.40 -10.77
N LEU A 74 20.81 -4.79 -9.77
CA LEU A 74 20.25 -3.73 -8.94
C LEU A 74 21.29 -2.62 -8.79
N ASP A 75 20.88 -1.35 -8.95
CA ASP A 75 21.75 -0.18 -8.82
C ASP A 75 21.55 0.55 -7.48
N ALA A 76 20.31 0.63 -7.00
CA ALA A 76 19.96 1.25 -5.72
C ALA A 76 18.61 0.75 -5.16
N GLY A 77 18.46 0.84 -3.84
CA GLY A 77 17.20 0.70 -3.14
C GLY A 77 16.64 2.06 -2.70
N TYR A 78 15.31 2.16 -2.63
CA TYR A 78 14.60 3.32 -2.09
C TYR A 78 13.66 2.87 -1.00
N SER A 79 13.81 3.40 0.20
CA SER A 79 12.99 3.06 1.36
C SER A 79 12.29 4.31 1.89
N TYR A 80 10.99 4.37 1.73
CA TYR A 80 10.14 5.47 2.17
C TYR A 80 9.38 5.08 3.43
N GLY A 81 9.43 5.98 4.47
CA GLY A 81 8.85 5.72 5.78
C GLY A 81 9.69 4.69 6.55
N VAL A 82 10.85 5.12 7.04
CA VAL A 82 11.80 4.20 7.68
C VAL A 82 11.71 4.26 9.21
N GLY A 83 11.16 5.33 9.77
CA GLY A 83 11.13 5.52 11.21
C GLY A 83 12.52 5.35 11.83
N SER A 84 12.59 4.63 12.94
CA SER A 84 13.85 4.34 13.64
C SER A 84 14.57 3.07 13.14
N ASN A 85 13.97 2.29 12.23
CA ASN A 85 14.52 1.01 11.76
C ASN A 85 14.22 0.77 10.28
N ASP A 86 15.20 0.29 9.54
CA ASP A 86 15.06 -0.11 8.13
C ASP A 86 15.83 -1.42 7.88
N ASP A 87 15.35 -2.51 8.50
CA ASP A 87 15.94 -3.84 8.32
C ASP A 87 15.80 -4.32 6.87
N TRP A 88 14.72 -3.92 6.17
CA TRP A 88 14.52 -4.22 4.76
C TRP A 88 15.63 -3.60 3.90
N GLY A 89 15.87 -2.30 4.05
CA GLY A 89 16.92 -1.59 3.33
C GLY A 89 18.31 -2.12 3.69
N CYS A 90 18.53 -2.48 4.97
CA CYS A 90 19.80 -3.03 5.41
C CYS A 90 20.10 -4.39 4.76
N GLU A 91 19.13 -5.30 4.72
CA GLU A 91 19.33 -6.59 4.06
C GLU A 91 19.56 -6.41 2.56
N LEU A 92 18.80 -5.52 1.90
CA LEU A 92 18.97 -5.22 0.48
C LEU A 92 20.38 -4.68 0.19
N SER A 93 20.80 -3.65 0.95
CA SER A 93 22.11 -3.03 0.78
C SER A 93 23.27 -3.99 0.98
N ARG A 94 23.22 -4.78 2.07
CA ARG A 94 24.28 -5.76 2.38
C ARG A 94 24.36 -6.89 1.35
N ARG A 95 23.22 -7.35 0.87
CA ARG A 95 23.15 -8.51 0.00
C ARG A 95 23.55 -8.21 -1.43
N TYR A 96 23.14 -7.04 -1.94
CA TYR A 96 23.37 -6.64 -3.33
C TYR A 96 24.47 -5.60 -3.48
N HIS A 97 25.10 -5.15 -2.37
CA HIS A 97 26.19 -4.18 -2.34
C HIS A 97 25.80 -2.84 -3.01
N VAL A 98 24.58 -2.40 -2.82
CA VAL A 98 24.03 -1.17 -3.38
C VAL A 98 23.70 -0.15 -2.30
N PRO A 99 23.68 1.16 -2.62
CA PRO A 99 23.17 2.16 -1.71
C PRO A 99 21.65 2.01 -1.55
N VAL A 100 21.14 2.32 -0.35
CA VAL A 100 19.70 2.49 -0.10
C VAL A 100 19.46 3.93 0.32
N HIS A 101 18.68 4.64 -0.48
CA HIS A 101 18.18 5.97 -0.19
C HIS A 101 16.98 5.87 0.73
N GLN A 102 17.12 6.41 1.94
CA GLN A 102 16.09 6.41 2.97
C GLN A 102 15.40 7.77 3.04
N TYR A 103 14.09 7.76 3.09
CA TYR A 103 13.27 8.97 3.16
C TYR A 103 12.31 8.88 4.33
N ASP A 104 12.46 9.83 5.27
CA ASP A 104 11.51 10.08 6.34
C ASP A 104 11.56 11.57 6.73
N CYS A 105 10.40 12.15 6.99
CA CYS A 105 10.29 13.55 7.37
C CYS A 105 9.50 13.75 8.67
N PHE A 106 9.00 12.66 9.25
CA PHE A 106 8.29 12.65 10.52
C PHE A 106 9.17 12.16 11.65
N ASP A 107 10.01 11.16 11.40
CA ASP A 107 11.00 10.68 12.35
C ASP A 107 12.40 11.16 11.94
N PRO A 108 13.09 11.96 12.76
CA PRO A 108 14.46 12.41 12.49
C PRO A 108 15.50 11.31 12.74
N ALA A 109 15.10 10.15 13.25
CA ALA A 109 15.99 9.02 13.43
C ALA A 109 16.66 8.66 12.10
N ARG A 110 17.91 8.25 12.16
CA ARG A 110 18.70 7.83 11.00
C ARG A 110 19.11 6.38 11.21
N PRO A 111 18.32 5.44 10.72
CA PRO A 111 18.69 4.04 10.81
C PRO A 111 20.10 3.81 10.27
N THR A 112 20.84 2.93 10.92
CA THR A 112 22.19 2.54 10.47
C THR A 112 22.20 1.08 10.08
N CYS A 113 23.09 0.73 9.16
CA CYS A 113 23.25 -0.64 8.70
C CYS A 113 24.73 -1.04 8.73
N ASN A 114 25.08 -1.93 9.64
CA ASN A 114 26.45 -2.45 9.68
C ASN A 114 26.72 -3.31 8.43
N GLY A 115 27.69 -2.86 7.61
CA GLY A 115 28.06 -3.54 6.36
C GLY A 115 27.15 -3.23 5.18
N GLY A 116 26.21 -2.28 5.30
CA GLY A 116 25.44 -1.70 4.21
C GLY A 116 25.72 -0.22 4.03
N THR A 117 25.16 0.36 2.98
CA THR A 117 25.29 1.79 2.62
C THR A 117 23.95 2.47 2.64
N PHE A 118 23.71 3.37 3.58
CA PHE A 118 22.51 4.18 3.72
C PHE A 118 22.77 5.63 3.38
N VAL A 119 21.85 6.25 2.65
CA VAL A 119 21.81 7.68 2.35
C VAL A 119 20.48 8.22 2.84
N PHE A 120 20.48 8.84 4.01
CA PHE A 120 19.25 9.35 4.63
C PHE A 120 18.92 10.75 4.13
N HIS A 121 17.65 10.95 3.76
CA HIS A 121 17.06 12.21 3.33
C HIS A 121 15.92 12.59 4.29
N ASN A 122 16.05 13.72 4.98
CA ASN A 122 14.97 14.29 5.79
C ASN A 122 13.95 15.00 4.87
N GLU A 123 13.32 14.24 4.00
CA GLU A 123 12.34 14.69 3.01
C GLU A 123 11.17 13.70 2.99
N CYS A 124 9.96 14.22 2.80
CA CYS A 124 8.77 13.42 2.53
C CYS A 124 8.66 13.13 1.02
N VAL A 125 8.07 12.00 0.65
CA VAL A 125 7.56 11.82 -0.70
C VAL A 125 6.12 12.31 -0.79
N GLY A 126 5.72 12.90 -1.91
CA GLY A 126 4.39 13.44 -2.12
C GLY A 126 4.02 13.65 -3.59
N ASP A 127 2.89 14.34 -3.81
CA ASP A 127 2.36 14.62 -5.13
C ASP A 127 3.05 15.80 -5.83
N ARG A 128 3.74 16.67 -5.08
CA ARG A 128 4.40 17.87 -5.59
C ARG A 128 5.51 18.35 -4.65
N THR A 129 6.45 19.07 -5.23
CA THR A 129 7.55 19.72 -4.50
C THR A 129 7.05 20.91 -3.69
N GLY A 130 7.48 21.04 -2.44
CA GLY A 130 7.21 22.19 -1.59
C GLY A 130 7.14 21.89 -0.11
N TYR A 131 7.04 22.94 0.69
CA TYR A 131 6.87 22.82 2.13
C TYR A 131 5.41 22.70 2.53
N ARG A 132 5.11 21.79 3.47
CA ARG A 132 3.82 21.65 4.16
C ARG A 132 4.12 21.47 5.65
N GLU A 133 3.54 22.32 6.48
CA GLU A 133 3.75 22.26 7.94
C GLU A 133 5.23 22.10 8.36
N SER A 134 6.11 22.94 7.78
CA SER A 134 7.57 22.92 7.99
C SER A 134 8.33 21.69 7.47
N ARG A 135 7.68 20.70 6.84
CA ARG A 135 8.31 19.54 6.20
C ARG A 135 8.44 19.76 4.72
N PHE A 136 9.56 19.36 4.16
CA PHE A 136 9.80 19.43 2.72
C PHE A 136 9.29 18.13 2.04
N PHE A 137 8.45 18.31 1.05
CA PHE A 137 7.92 17.23 0.20
C PHE A 137 8.51 17.33 -1.19
N ASP A 138 8.78 16.18 -1.80
CA ASP A 138 9.13 16.11 -3.20
C ASP A 138 8.50 14.90 -3.88
N THR A 139 8.44 14.93 -5.19
CA THR A 139 7.90 13.80 -5.95
C THR A 139 8.92 12.65 -6.03
N LEU A 140 8.42 11.43 -6.18
CA LEU A 140 9.26 10.25 -6.39
C LEU A 140 10.25 10.45 -7.55
N GLU A 141 9.78 11.01 -8.67
CA GLU A 141 10.61 11.29 -9.84
C GLU A 141 11.76 12.27 -9.52
N ASN A 142 11.46 13.36 -8.84
CA ASN A 142 12.47 14.35 -8.47
C ASN A 142 13.51 13.78 -7.53
N GLN A 143 13.10 12.97 -6.56
CA GLN A 143 14.02 12.33 -5.61
C GLN A 143 14.96 11.35 -6.33
N VAL A 144 14.44 10.51 -7.23
CA VAL A 144 15.25 9.62 -8.08
C VAL A 144 16.21 10.44 -8.96
N ARG A 145 15.75 11.52 -9.57
CA ARG A 145 16.59 12.39 -10.40
C ARG A 145 17.69 13.10 -9.60
N LYS A 146 17.38 13.61 -8.40
CA LYS A 146 18.35 14.27 -7.51
C LYS A 146 19.49 13.34 -7.07
N ASN A 147 19.18 12.05 -6.89
CA ASN A 147 20.17 11.04 -6.54
C ASN A 147 21.01 10.57 -7.75
N GLY A 148 20.69 11.02 -8.97
CA GLY A 148 21.39 10.59 -10.20
C GLY A 148 20.97 9.19 -10.67
N ASP A 149 19.81 8.68 -10.23
CA ASP A 149 19.38 7.31 -10.47
C ASP A 149 18.35 7.19 -11.60
N THR A 150 18.13 8.26 -12.36
CA THR A 150 17.24 8.21 -13.54
C THR A 150 17.73 7.16 -14.54
N GLY A 151 16.86 6.24 -14.92
CA GLY A 151 17.17 5.15 -15.86
C GLY A 151 17.94 3.98 -15.26
N ARG A 152 18.27 4.03 -13.97
CA ARG A 152 18.87 2.93 -13.23
C ARG A 152 17.83 1.90 -12.80
N ARG A 153 18.30 0.71 -12.46
CA ARG A 153 17.44 -0.37 -11.97
C ARG A 153 17.25 -0.25 -10.46
N LEU A 154 16.05 0.14 -10.06
CA LEU A 154 15.73 0.48 -8.67
C LEU A 154 14.71 -0.50 -8.10
N ILE A 155 14.80 -0.77 -6.79
CA ILE A 155 13.74 -1.41 -6.02
C ILE A 155 13.22 -0.44 -4.97
N ILE A 156 11.91 -0.39 -4.77
CA ILE A 156 11.27 0.59 -3.91
C ILE A 156 10.43 -0.11 -2.83
N LYS A 157 10.62 0.33 -1.58
CA LYS A 157 9.72 0.08 -0.45
C LYS A 157 9.00 1.37 -0.12
N ILE A 158 7.68 1.30 0.06
CA ILE A 158 6.83 2.45 0.46
C ILE A 158 5.96 2.03 1.64
N ASP A 159 6.02 2.82 2.71
CA ASP A 159 5.25 2.63 3.92
C ASP A 159 5.18 4.00 4.63
N ILE A 160 4.21 4.83 4.25
CA ILE A 160 4.15 6.25 4.57
C ILE A 160 2.77 6.71 5.07
N GLU A 161 2.07 5.79 5.74
CA GLU A 161 0.91 6.06 6.57
C GLU A 161 -0.24 6.82 5.85
N GLY A 162 -0.53 6.44 4.60
CA GLY A 162 -1.62 6.99 3.79
C GLY A 162 -1.22 8.02 2.74
N ALA A 163 0.06 8.41 2.66
CA ALA A 163 0.56 9.29 1.61
C ALA A 163 0.93 8.56 0.30
N GLU A 164 0.82 7.24 0.26
CA GLU A 164 1.11 6.38 -0.90
C GLU A 164 0.27 6.77 -2.11
N TRP A 165 -0.99 7.10 -1.86
CA TRP A 165 -1.98 7.33 -2.92
C TRP A 165 -1.63 8.55 -3.78
N ASP A 166 -1.40 9.69 -3.15
CA ASP A 166 -1.07 10.92 -3.85
C ASP A 166 0.32 10.86 -4.50
N SER A 167 1.29 10.26 -3.83
CA SER A 167 2.66 10.08 -4.34
C SER A 167 2.69 9.21 -5.60
N LEU A 168 1.97 8.09 -5.61
CA LEU A 168 1.92 7.16 -6.74
C LEU A 168 1.05 7.68 -7.88
N LEU A 169 -0.01 8.45 -7.61
CA LEU A 169 -0.78 9.12 -8.67
C LEU A 169 0.08 10.14 -9.40
N ALA A 170 0.92 10.88 -8.67
CA ALA A 170 1.82 11.88 -9.24
C ALA A 170 3.03 11.28 -9.98
N ALA A 171 3.44 10.05 -9.65
CA ALA A 171 4.59 9.41 -10.28
C ALA A 171 4.34 9.18 -11.78
N PRO A 172 5.26 9.57 -12.69
CA PRO A 172 5.13 9.30 -14.11
C PRO A 172 5.05 7.80 -14.43
N ASP A 173 4.25 7.44 -15.43
CA ASP A 173 4.10 6.04 -15.85
C ASP A 173 5.43 5.44 -16.36
N GLU A 174 6.29 6.26 -16.98
CA GLU A 174 7.61 5.88 -17.47
C GLU A 174 8.54 5.49 -16.31
N LEU A 175 8.51 6.26 -15.21
CA LEU A 175 9.27 5.92 -14.00
C LEU A 175 8.76 4.60 -13.41
N LEU A 176 7.46 4.46 -13.19
CA LEU A 176 6.89 3.23 -12.67
C LEU A 176 7.20 2.03 -13.56
N ALA A 177 7.09 2.19 -14.88
CA ALA A 177 7.41 1.14 -15.85
C ALA A 177 8.88 0.71 -15.82
N SER A 178 9.80 1.53 -15.33
CA SER A 178 11.23 1.22 -15.23
C SER A 178 11.59 0.38 -14.00
N ILE A 179 10.76 0.43 -12.95
CA ILE A 179 11.01 -0.22 -11.65
C ILE A 179 10.68 -1.72 -11.76
N PRO A 180 11.60 -2.63 -11.42
CA PRO A 180 11.35 -4.08 -11.44
C PRO A 180 10.38 -4.56 -10.39
N GLN A 181 10.51 -4.09 -9.17
CA GLN A 181 9.69 -4.51 -8.03
C GLN A 181 9.41 -3.34 -7.10
N ILE A 182 8.18 -3.29 -6.59
CA ILE A 182 7.76 -2.37 -5.54
C ILE A 182 7.16 -3.22 -4.42
N THR A 183 7.61 -3.02 -3.19
CA THR A 183 6.95 -3.57 -2.01
C THR A 183 6.38 -2.42 -1.18
N MET A 184 5.18 -2.58 -0.66
CA MET A 184 4.54 -1.48 0.05
C MET A 184 3.59 -1.98 1.13
N GLU A 185 3.52 -1.21 2.21
CA GLU A 185 2.37 -1.20 3.09
C GLU A 185 1.42 -0.10 2.63
N MET A 186 0.19 -0.46 2.42
CA MET A 186 -0.87 0.41 1.90
C MET A 186 -1.89 0.67 3.01
N HIS A 187 -2.30 1.93 3.18
CA HIS A 187 -3.14 2.35 4.29
C HIS A 187 -4.49 2.91 3.81
N GLY A 188 -5.58 2.46 4.42
CA GLY A 188 -6.93 2.96 4.16
C GLY A 188 -7.81 2.03 3.34
N PHE A 189 -9.12 2.34 3.29
CA PHE A 189 -10.13 1.52 2.63
C PHE A 189 -11.36 2.31 2.14
N ASP A 190 -11.39 3.62 2.36
CA ASP A 190 -12.56 4.47 2.08
C ASP A 190 -12.29 5.58 1.06
N ASP A 191 -11.06 5.69 0.51
CA ASP A 191 -10.72 6.68 -0.52
C ASP A 191 -10.78 6.06 -1.92
N PRO A 192 -11.58 6.61 -2.85
CA PRO A 192 -11.62 6.17 -4.25
C PRO A 192 -10.26 6.21 -4.96
N LYS A 193 -9.34 7.09 -4.55
CA LYS A 193 -7.97 7.16 -5.08
C LYS A 193 -7.23 5.82 -4.98
N ILE A 194 -7.54 5.02 -3.96
CA ILE A 194 -6.95 3.69 -3.79
C ILE A 194 -7.15 2.85 -5.06
N VAL A 195 -8.38 2.80 -5.57
CA VAL A 195 -8.69 2.05 -6.80
C VAL A 195 -7.95 2.63 -8.01
N GLU A 196 -7.83 3.96 -8.08
CA GLU A 196 -7.11 4.63 -9.18
C GLU A 196 -5.62 4.26 -9.18
N VAL A 197 -4.98 4.29 -8.00
CA VAL A 197 -3.56 3.89 -7.83
C VAL A 197 -3.36 2.41 -8.16
N LEU A 198 -4.20 1.54 -7.63
CA LEU A 198 -4.11 0.09 -7.89
C LEU A 198 -4.22 -0.21 -9.39
N ARG A 199 -5.14 0.44 -10.10
CA ARG A 199 -5.27 0.32 -11.55
C ARG A 199 -4.09 0.91 -12.30
N LYS A 200 -3.53 2.03 -11.82
CA LYS A 200 -2.32 2.62 -12.37
C LYS A 200 -1.14 1.66 -12.24
N LEU A 201 -0.91 1.10 -11.05
CA LEU A 201 0.14 0.09 -10.83
C LEU A 201 -0.07 -1.14 -11.72
N LYS A 202 -1.29 -1.65 -11.83
CA LYS A 202 -1.63 -2.83 -12.65
C LYS A 202 -1.41 -2.65 -14.15
N ARG A 203 -1.18 -1.43 -14.64
CA ARG A 203 -0.73 -1.25 -16.03
C ARG A 203 0.63 -1.90 -16.26
N ASN A 204 1.54 -1.74 -15.30
CA ASN A 204 2.92 -2.18 -15.41
C ASN A 204 3.29 -3.37 -14.50
N PHE A 205 2.48 -3.68 -13.49
CA PHE A 205 2.82 -4.68 -12.48
C PHE A 205 1.75 -5.75 -12.31
N TYR A 206 2.19 -6.89 -11.80
CA TYR A 206 1.37 -7.92 -11.19
C TYR A 206 1.45 -7.79 -9.67
N PRO A 207 0.33 -7.76 -8.92
CA PRO A 207 0.36 -8.04 -7.49
C PRO A 207 0.69 -9.52 -7.29
N VAL A 208 1.71 -9.83 -6.49
CA VAL A 208 2.25 -11.20 -6.34
C VAL A 208 2.05 -11.72 -4.94
N ASN A 209 2.01 -10.83 -3.96
CA ASN A 209 1.71 -11.18 -2.58
C ASN A 209 0.78 -10.13 -1.98
N LEU A 210 -0.13 -10.58 -1.13
CA LEU A 210 -1.00 -9.76 -0.30
C LEU A 210 -0.94 -10.31 1.12
N HIS A 211 -0.68 -9.43 2.09
CA HIS A 211 -0.69 -9.73 3.51
C HIS A 211 -1.42 -8.61 4.25
N PHE A 212 -2.29 -8.97 5.20
CA PHE A 212 -3.03 -7.99 6.00
C PHE A 212 -2.33 -7.81 7.35
N ASN A 213 -1.94 -6.57 7.66
CA ASN A 213 -1.31 -6.22 8.91
C ASN A 213 -2.28 -6.48 10.08
N ASN A 214 -1.88 -7.38 10.99
CA ASN A 214 -2.76 -7.82 12.07
C ASN A 214 -2.95 -6.80 13.21
N TRP A 215 -2.17 -5.72 13.26
CA TRP A 215 -2.43 -4.56 14.11
C TRP A 215 -3.66 -3.76 13.65
N SER A 216 -3.95 -3.80 12.37
CA SER A 216 -4.94 -2.97 11.69
C SER A 216 -6.29 -3.66 11.46
N CYS A 217 -6.51 -4.86 12.03
CA CYS A 217 -7.75 -5.61 11.87
C CYS A 217 -8.96 -4.79 12.29
N THR A 218 -9.97 -4.67 11.42
CA THR A 218 -11.20 -3.96 11.74
C THR A 218 -12.38 -4.44 10.92
N PRO A 219 -13.56 -4.68 11.53
CA PRO A 219 -14.76 -5.01 10.79
C PRO A 219 -15.29 -3.84 9.95
N LYS A 220 -14.86 -2.60 10.22
CA LYS A 220 -15.26 -1.42 9.45
C LYS A 220 -14.74 -1.45 8.02
N ALA A 221 -13.62 -2.12 7.78
CA ALA A 221 -13.02 -2.26 6.46
C ALA A 221 -13.67 -3.38 5.61
N ALA A 222 -14.59 -4.17 6.14
CA ALA A 222 -15.18 -5.31 5.43
C ALA A 222 -15.64 -4.97 3.99
N PRO A 223 -15.31 -5.79 2.98
CA PRO A 223 -14.75 -7.15 3.07
C PRO A 223 -13.24 -7.25 3.30
N LEU A 224 -12.48 -6.15 3.25
CA LEU A 224 -11.09 -6.15 3.70
C LEU A 224 -11.05 -6.45 5.19
N PRO A 225 -10.12 -7.31 5.68
CA PRO A 225 -10.06 -7.63 7.11
C PRO A 225 -9.32 -6.57 7.92
N ALA A 226 -8.56 -5.69 7.27
CA ALA A 226 -7.68 -4.70 7.89
C ALA A 226 -7.66 -3.39 7.11
N TRP A 227 -7.20 -2.30 7.74
CA TRP A 227 -7.00 -1.01 7.09
C TRP A 227 -5.57 -0.78 6.60
N ALA A 228 -4.61 -1.60 7.03
CA ALA A 228 -3.25 -1.64 6.51
C ALA A 228 -2.94 -3.03 5.95
N TYR A 229 -2.26 -3.08 4.81
CA TYR A 229 -1.98 -4.33 4.10
C TYR A 229 -0.74 -4.19 3.23
N GLN A 230 0.11 -5.21 3.29
CA GLN A 230 1.35 -5.28 2.50
C GLN A 230 1.07 -5.91 1.14
N VAL A 231 1.57 -5.28 0.08
CA VAL A 231 1.45 -5.78 -1.29
C VAL A 231 2.83 -5.77 -1.96
N HIS A 232 3.16 -6.89 -2.59
CA HIS A 232 4.35 -6.97 -3.42
C HIS A 232 3.97 -6.94 -4.90
N TRP A 233 4.59 -6.02 -5.64
CA TRP A 233 4.34 -5.75 -7.05
C TRP A 233 5.56 -6.13 -7.88
N VAL A 234 5.38 -6.95 -8.93
CA VAL A 234 6.45 -7.33 -9.87
C VAL A 234 6.11 -6.83 -11.26
N ASN A 235 7.08 -6.15 -11.88
CA ASN A 235 6.89 -5.59 -13.22
C ASN A 235 6.60 -6.69 -14.24
N LYS A 236 5.62 -6.45 -15.11
CA LYS A 236 5.17 -7.37 -16.16
C LYS A 236 6.25 -7.70 -17.19
N ARG A 237 7.30 -6.86 -17.31
CA ARG A 237 8.45 -7.11 -18.20
C ARG A 237 9.35 -8.24 -17.70
N ILE A 238 9.32 -8.54 -16.40
CA ILE A 238 10.17 -9.56 -15.78
C ILE A 238 9.38 -10.72 -15.17
N GLY A 239 8.12 -10.46 -14.78
CA GLY A 239 7.25 -11.49 -14.21
C GLY A 239 6.56 -12.32 -15.29
N VAL A 240 6.56 -13.64 -15.14
CA VAL A 240 5.89 -14.58 -16.04
C VAL A 240 4.71 -15.22 -15.30
N PRO A 241 3.44 -14.84 -15.58
CA PRO A 241 2.30 -15.38 -14.87
C PRO A 241 2.11 -16.88 -15.14
N ASP A 242 1.73 -17.60 -14.08
CA ASP A 242 1.32 -19.00 -14.20
C ASP A 242 -0.18 -19.10 -14.45
N VAL A 243 -0.56 -19.24 -15.71
CA VAL A 243 -1.99 -19.35 -16.11
C VAL A 243 -2.67 -20.64 -15.65
N ALA A 244 -1.90 -21.64 -15.19
CA ALA A 244 -2.43 -22.88 -14.65
C ALA A 244 -2.61 -22.85 -13.13
N ALA A 245 -2.03 -21.84 -12.46
CA ALA A 245 -2.16 -21.66 -11.02
C ALA A 245 -3.57 -21.14 -10.65
N PRO A 246 -4.03 -21.37 -9.42
CA PRO A 246 -5.29 -20.80 -8.94
C PRO A 246 -5.23 -19.27 -8.94
N PHE A 247 -6.37 -18.66 -9.30
CA PHE A 247 -6.56 -17.22 -9.18
C PHE A 247 -7.79 -16.92 -8.31
N PRO A 248 -7.71 -16.05 -7.31
CA PRO A 248 -6.46 -15.40 -6.85
C PRO A 248 -5.45 -16.41 -6.29
N ALA A 249 -4.17 -16.03 -6.30
CA ALA A 249 -3.14 -16.81 -5.63
C ALA A 249 -3.46 -16.94 -4.14
N PRO A 250 -3.21 -18.09 -3.51
CA PRO A 250 -3.36 -18.24 -2.07
C PRO A 250 -2.35 -17.33 -1.34
N MET A 251 -2.70 -16.92 -0.13
CA MET A 251 -1.75 -16.18 0.72
C MET A 251 -0.48 -17.02 0.93
N SER A 252 0.68 -16.38 0.78
CA SER A 252 1.96 -17.06 0.95
C SER A 252 2.13 -17.56 2.39
N PRO A 253 2.57 -18.82 2.61
CA PRO A 253 2.92 -19.30 3.94
C PRO A 253 4.15 -18.61 4.53
N LEU A 254 4.89 -17.83 3.73
CA LEU A 254 6.02 -17.00 4.18
C LEU A 254 5.57 -15.66 4.78
N ASN A 255 4.29 -15.30 4.67
CA ASN A 255 3.75 -14.16 5.39
C ASN A 255 3.86 -14.40 6.90
N ALA A 256 4.36 -13.41 7.63
CA ALA A 256 4.43 -13.44 9.08
C ALA A 256 3.53 -12.32 9.64
N PRO A 257 2.93 -12.49 10.81
CA PRO A 257 2.15 -11.44 11.44
C PRO A 257 3.07 -10.26 11.79
N ASP A 258 2.59 -9.03 11.58
CA ASP A 258 3.34 -7.82 11.96
C ASP A 258 3.50 -7.76 13.47
N SER A 259 2.47 -8.12 14.23
CA SER A 259 2.59 -8.36 15.67
C SER A 259 2.54 -9.85 16.00
N PRO A 260 3.58 -10.41 16.63
CA PRO A 260 3.59 -11.83 17.04
C PRO A 260 2.61 -12.14 18.18
N THR A 261 2.09 -11.12 18.87
CA THR A 261 1.21 -11.27 20.04
C THR A 261 -0.27 -11.13 19.70
N TRP A 262 -0.61 -10.63 18.51
CA TRP A 262 -1.98 -10.43 18.07
C TRP A 262 -2.42 -11.53 17.09
N PRO A 263 -3.69 -11.94 17.11
CA PRO A 263 -4.19 -12.91 16.13
C PRO A 263 -4.21 -12.29 14.73
N ASN A 264 -4.07 -13.14 13.72
CA ASN A 264 -4.24 -12.71 12.32
C ASN A 264 -5.69 -12.24 12.08
N CYS A 265 -5.84 -11.29 11.16
CA CYS A 265 -7.16 -10.81 10.76
C CYS A 265 -7.99 -11.95 10.18
N GLN A 266 -9.25 -12.04 10.62
CA GLN A 266 -10.19 -12.98 10.03
C GLN A 266 -10.74 -12.42 8.73
N LEU A 267 -10.64 -13.18 7.64
CA LEU A 267 -11.35 -12.87 6.40
C LEU A 267 -12.85 -12.94 6.67
N HIS A 268 -13.53 -11.82 6.50
CA HIS A 268 -15.00 -11.79 6.60
C HIS A 268 -15.59 -12.42 5.33
N THR A 269 -15.85 -13.73 5.36
CA THR A 269 -16.67 -14.36 4.33
C THR A 269 -18.05 -13.69 4.33
N PRO A 270 -18.58 -13.27 3.18
CA PRO A 270 -19.95 -12.79 3.12
C PRO A 270 -20.86 -13.90 3.66
N ARG A 271 -21.70 -13.58 4.64
CA ARG A 271 -22.82 -14.49 4.96
C ARG A 271 -23.70 -14.55 3.72
N SER A 272 -23.79 -15.76 3.16
CA SER A 272 -24.69 -16.11 2.06
C SER A 272 -26.14 -15.74 2.35
#